data_775e0598b81365d6c2be4773776e7a03
#
_entry.id   775e0598b81365d6c2be4773776e7a03
#
_cell.length_a   1.000
_cell.length_b   1.000
_cell.length_c   1.000
_cell.angle_alpha   90.00
_cell.angle_beta   90.00
_cell.angle_gamma   90.00
#
_symmetry.space_group_name_H-M   'P 1'
#
loop_
_entity.id
_entity.type
_entity.pdbx_description
1 polymer ?
#
loop_
_entity_poly.entity_id
_entity_poly.type
_entity_poly.pdbx_seq_one_letter_code
_entity_poly.pdbx_strand_id
1 'polypeptide(L)'
;MKSNSYKKASVLIFLLIQSTLVLFAQNKPFEGEIKAFAKSDSIVAPLQGKIVFAGSSSFAKWKDINQYFPGYPIINRGFGGSNLLDVILYVNETILKYKPKQVVIYCGENDLASSDTVSPEIVLDRFSILFNLIRQQLGNKSNITFVSIKPSISRWRLEAKIVAANALIANFIAKQTNANYINIHNAMLQVDGSVMKDIFIADNLHMNAKGYAIWQKIIAPSLLVK
;
A
#
# COMPACT_ATOMS: atom_id res chain seq x y z
N MET A 1 -22.73 -38.66 -45.69
CA MET A 1 -21.42 -37.99 -45.47
C MET A 1 -21.47 -36.61 -44.81
N LYS A 2 -22.55 -36.16 -44.16
CA LYS A 2 -22.62 -34.82 -43.53
C LYS A 2 -22.38 -34.79 -42.00
N SER A 3 -22.38 -35.97 -41.35
CA SER A 3 -22.26 -36.03 -39.87
C SER A 3 -20.84 -35.81 -39.28
N ASN A 4 -19.78 -36.00 -40.07
CA ASN A 4 -18.40 -35.90 -39.58
C ASN A 4 -17.82 -34.48 -39.56
N SER A 5 -18.46 -33.55 -40.34
CA SER A 5 -17.99 -32.15 -40.40
C SER A 5 -18.36 -31.36 -39.13
N TYR A 6 -19.56 -31.58 -38.57
CA TYR A 6 -20.03 -30.87 -37.38
C TYR A 6 -19.29 -31.31 -36.11
N LYS A 7 -18.91 -32.61 -36.01
CA LYS A 7 -18.11 -33.10 -34.88
C LYS A 7 -16.71 -32.49 -34.84
N LYS A 8 -16.10 -32.33 -36.04
CA LYS A 8 -14.76 -31.69 -36.14
C LYS A 8 -14.82 -30.17 -35.81
N ALA A 9 -15.87 -29.47 -36.28
CA ALA A 9 -16.09 -28.06 -35.96
C ALA A 9 -16.34 -27.83 -34.46
N SER A 10 -17.16 -28.67 -33.82
CA SER A 10 -17.44 -28.57 -32.37
C SER A 10 -16.21 -28.82 -31.51
N VAL A 11 -15.35 -29.78 -31.92
CA VAL A 11 -14.08 -30.04 -31.18
C VAL A 11 -13.10 -28.89 -31.38
N LEU A 12 -13.06 -28.27 -32.58
CA LEU A 12 -12.17 -27.12 -32.82
C LEU A 12 -12.60 -25.88 -32.03
N ILE A 13 -13.91 -25.62 -31.94
CA ILE A 13 -14.47 -24.51 -31.14
C ILE A 13 -14.21 -24.73 -29.66
N PHE A 14 -14.35 -25.96 -29.16
CA PHE A 14 -14.08 -26.27 -27.76
C PHE A 14 -12.60 -26.12 -27.38
N LEU A 15 -11.68 -26.49 -28.25
CA LEU A 15 -10.24 -26.29 -28.09
C LEU A 15 -9.85 -24.81 -28.18
N LEU A 16 -10.49 -24.01 -29.04
CA LEU A 16 -10.29 -22.56 -29.09
C LEU A 16 -10.79 -21.84 -27.83
N ILE A 17 -11.91 -22.26 -27.25
CA ILE A 17 -12.43 -21.71 -26.01
C ILE A 17 -11.51 -22.07 -24.83
N GLN A 18 -10.97 -23.28 -24.78
CA GLN A 18 -9.98 -23.65 -23.75
C GLN A 18 -8.67 -22.89 -23.89
N SER A 19 -8.18 -22.62 -25.09
CA SER A 19 -6.95 -21.84 -25.30
C SER A 19 -7.11 -20.37 -24.92
N THR A 20 -8.31 -19.79 -25.09
CA THR A 20 -8.58 -18.41 -24.64
C THR A 20 -8.73 -18.30 -23.11
N LEU A 21 -9.22 -19.34 -22.42
CA LEU A 21 -9.28 -19.36 -20.95
C LEU A 21 -7.89 -19.49 -20.29
N VAL A 22 -6.94 -20.13 -20.93
CA VAL A 22 -5.55 -20.22 -20.44
C VAL A 22 -4.79 -18.90 -20.59
N LEU A 23 -5.16 -18.05 -21.57
CA LEU A 23 -4.51 -16.75 -21.79
C LEU A 23 -4.89 -15.68 -20.74
N PHE A 24 -5.90 -15.91 -19.90
CA PHE A 24 -6.31 -14.99 -18.83
C PHE A 24 -5.71 -15.31 -17.46
N ALA A 25 -4.84 -16.30 -17.35
CA ALA A 25 -3.99 -16.48 -16.18
C ALA A 25 -2.79 -15.51 -16.22
N GLN A 26 -3.03 -14.21 -16.50
CA GLN A 26 -2.00 -13.21 -16.32
C GLN A 26 -1.63 -13.20 -14.84
N ASN A 27 -0.36 -13.43 -14.54
CA ASN A 27 0.18 -13.28 -13.20
C ASN A 27 -0.23 -11.90 -12.68
N LYS A 28 -1.04 -11.87 -11.63
CA LYS A 28 -1.41 -10.62 -10.98
C LYS A 28 -0.13 -9.93 -10.48
N PRO A 29 -0.01 -8.59 -10.63
CA PRO A 29 1.17 -7.89 -10.12
C PRO A 29 1.37 -8.24 -8.65
N PHE A 30 2.62 -8.40 -8.20
CA PHE A 30 2.99 -8.70 -6.80
C PHE A 30 2.49 -10.05 -6.24
N GLU A 31 1.96 -10.96 -7.08
CA GLU A 31 1.41 -12.25 -6.62
C GLU A 31 2.42 -13.05 -5.78
N GLY A 32 3.70 -12.99 -6.13
CA GLY A 32 4.78 -13.66 -5.38
C GLY A 32 4.92 -13.16 -3.93
N GLU A 33 4.86 -11.84 -3.73
CA GLU A 33 4.94 -11.23 -2.39
C GLU A 33 3.69 -11.55 -1.57
N ILE A 34 2.52 -11.51 -2.19
CA ILE A 34 1.25 -11.85 -1.53
C ILE A 34 1.22 -13.33 -1.12
N LYS A 35 1.69 -14.24 -1.99
CA LYS A 35 1.86 -15.67 -1.64
C LYS A 35 2.87 -15.87 -0.51
N ALA A 36 3.94 -15.07 -0.46
CA ALA A 36 4.90 -15.10 0.64
C ALA A 36 4.27 -14.69 1.98
N PHE A 37 3.37 -13.70 1.99
CA PHE A 37 2.60 -13.36 3.19
C PHE A 37 1.71 -14.54 3.63
N ALA A 38 0.99 -15.15 2.71
CA ALA A 38 0.14 -16.30 3.02
C ALA A 38 0.97 -17.48 3.57
N LYS A 39 2.15 -17.75 3.00
CA LYS A 39 3.08 -18.78 3.49
C LYS A 39 3.60 -18.45 4.90
N SER A 40 4.00 -17.20 5.16
CA SER A 40 4.41 -16.77 6.50
C SER A 40 3.29 -16.97 7.54
N ASP A 41 2.07 -16.57 7.18
CA ASP A 41 0.89 -16.68 8.05
C ASP A 41 0.50 -18.14 8.30
N SER A 42 0.81 -19.07 7.39
CA SER A 42 0.56 -20.50 7.60
C SER A 42 1.55 -21.14 8.57
N ILE A 43 2.75 -20.58 8.72
CA ILE A 43 3.76 -21.04 9.68
C ILE A 43 3.45 -20.50 11.08
N VAL A 44 3.16 -19.19 11.16
CA VAL A 44 2.79 -18.53 12.41
C VAL A 44 1.56 -17.68 12.14
N ALA A 45 0.39 -18.19 12.55
CA ALA A 45 -0.87 -17.47 12.33
C ALA A 45 -0.86 -16.14 13.09
N PRO A 46 -0.98 -15.01 12.39
CA PRO A 46 -0.99 -13.70 13.06
C PRO A 46 -2.27 -13.54 13.87
N LEU A 47 -2.12 -13.08 15.11
CA LEU A 47 -3.26 -12.79 15.98
C LEU A 47 -4.08 -11.62 15.40
N GLN A 48 -5.39 -11.71 15.50
CA GLN A 48 -6.31 -10.63 15.16
C GLN A 48 -6.16 -9.42 16.10
N GLY A 49 -6.65 -8.26 15.70
CA GLY A 49 -6.61 -7.05 16.52
C GLY A 49 -5.22 -6.42 16.65
N LYS A 50 -4.28 -6.78 15.78
CA LYS A 50 -2.95 -6.17 15.70
C LYS A 50 -2.99 -4.85 14.93
N ILE A 51 -1.84 -4.18 14.82
CA ILE A 51 -1.64 -3.02 13.96
C ILE A 51 -1.08 -3.52 12.63
N VAL A 52 -1.78 -3.26 11.53
CA VAL A 52 -1.32 -3.64 10.19
C VAL A 52 -0.72 -2.42 9.51
N PHE A 53 0.52 -2.52 9.08
CA PHE A 53 1.19 -1.59 8.20
C PHE A 53 1.03 -2.09 6.77
N ALA A 54 0.28 -1.37 5.92
CA ALA A 54 -0.02 -1.75 4.55
C ALA A 54 0.38 -0.65 3.57
N GLY A 55 0.75 -1.05 2.35
CA GLY A 55 1.12 -0.13 1.28
C GLY A 55 2.40 -0.52 0.59
N SER A 56 3.22 0.47 0.21
CA SER A 56 4.25 0.28 -0.78
C SER A 56 5.64 -0.06 -0.22
N SER A 57 6.66 0.06 -1.09
CA SER A 57 8.04 -0.37 -0.85
C SER A 57 8.69 0.26 0.37
N SER A 58 8.28 1.46 0.82
CA SER A 58 8.83 2.04 2.05
C SER A 58 8.50 1.21 3.29
N PHE A 59 7.32 0.58 3.33
CA PHE A 59 7.02 -0.41 4.38
C PHE A 59 7.63 -1.77 4.05
N ALA A 60 7.58 -2.22 2.79
CA ALA A 60 8.17 -3.49 2.39
C ALA A 60 9.66 -3.61 2.75
N LYS A 61 10.40 -2.50 2.62
CA LYS A 61 11.83 -2.43 2.94
C LYS A 61 12.14 -2.23 4.43
N TRP A 62 11.16 -1.86 5.25
CA TRP A 62 11.32 -1.74 6.69
C TRP A 62 11.24 -3.12 7.36
N LYS A 63 12.26 -3.94 7.12
CA LYS A 63 12.27 -5.36 7.54
C LYS A 63 12.29 -5.57 9.05
N ASP A 64 12.95 -4.66 9.76
CA ASP A 64 13.13 -4.64 11.21
C ASP A 64 12.15 -3.70 11.93
N ILE A 65 11.02 -3.38 11.32
CA ILE A 65 10.01 -2.44 11.84
C ILE A 65 9.64 -2.71 13.31
N ASN A 66 9.57 -3.97 13.73
CA ASN A 66 9.24 -4.35 15.11
C ASN A 66 10.31 -3.91 16.12
N GLN A 67 11.56 -3.69 15.70
CA GLN A 67 12.62 -3.16 16.56
C GLN A 67 12.45 -1.65 16.80
N TYR A 68 11.86 -0.94 15.83
CA TYR A 68 11.55 0.49 15.96
C TYR A 68 10.33 0.75 16.87
N PHE A 69 9.43 -0.21 16.99
CA PHE A 69 8.19 -0.06 17.78
C PHE A 69 8.06 -1.17 18.83
N PRO A 70 8.98 -1.23 19.82
CA PRO A 70 8.94 -2.25 20.86
C PRO A 70 7.62 -2.16 21.65
N GLY A 71 6.99 -3.32 21.89
CA GLY A 71 5.71 -3.40 22.58
C GLY A 71 4.47 -3.17 21.73
N TYR A 72 4.61 -2.73 20.49
CA TYR A 72 3.47 -2.62 19.56
C TYR A 72 3.32 -3.90 18.73
N PRO A 73 2.12 -4.48 18.65
CA PRO A 73 1.90 -5.72 17.93
C PRO A 73 1.71 -5.44 16.42
N ILE A 74 2.81 -5.23 15.69
CA ILE A 74 2.79 -4.84 14.28
C ILE A 74 2.88 -6.05 13.35
N ILE A 75 2.04 -6.04 12.31
CA ILE A 75 2.11 -6.92 11.14
C ILE A 75 2.44 -6.04 9.93
N ASN A 76 3.64 -6.20 9.35
CA ASN A 76 4.01 -5.48 8.14
C ASN A 76 3.54 -6.26 6.89
N ARG A 77 2.70 -5.60 6.09
CA ARG A 77 2.15 -6.08 4.81
C ARG A 77 2.37 -5.07 3.69
N GLY A 78 3.44 -4.27 3.80
CA GLY A 78 3.95 -3.51 2.67
C GLY A 78 4.54 -4.44 1.60
N PHE A 79 4.29 -4.17 0.33
CA PHE A 79 4.81 -4.94 -0.78
C PHE A 79 5.32 -4.03 -1.90
N GLY A 80 6.29 -4.48 -2.63
CA GLY A 80 7.14 -3.83 -3.62
C GLY A 80 6.69 -2.49 -4.16
N GLY A 81 6.90 -1.97 -5.24
CA GLY A 81 6.49 -0.64 -5.74
C GLY A 81 4.97 -0.44 -5.93
N SER A 82 4.14 -1.00 -5.05
CA SER A 82 2.67 -0.94 -5.16
C SER A 82 2.14 0.49 -5.12
N ASN A 83 1.11 0.73 -5.91
CA ASN A 83 0.24 1.91 -5.88
C ASN A 83 -1.07 1.61 -5.13
N LEU A 84 -1.96 2.59 -5.02
CA LEU A 84 -3.23 2.42 -4.30
C LEU A 84 -4.16 1.38 -4.94
N LEU A 85 -4.15 1.24 -6.28
CA LEU A 85 -4.95 0.21 -6.97
C LEU A 85 -4.46 -1.20 -6.63
N ASP A 86 -3.14 -1.38 -6.48
CA ASP A 86 -2.58 -2.66 -6.06
C ASP A 86 -2.95 -2.99 -4.62
N VAL A 87 -2.94 -1.99 -3.71
CA VAL A 87 -3.39 -2.18 -2.31
C VAL A 87 -4.88 -2.51 -2.26
N ILE A 88 -5.71 -1.88 -3.10
CA ILE A 88 -7.14 -2.20 -3.25
C ILE A 88 -7.32 -3.64 -3.75
N LEU A 89 -6.57 -4.05 -4.79
CA LEU A 89 -6.63 -5.40 -5.35
C LEU A 89 -6.37 -6.48 -4.30
N TYR A 90 -5.44 -6.22 -3.38
CA TYR A 90 -5.01 -7.15 -2.35
C TYR A 90 -5.46 -6.76 -0.93
N VAL A 91 -6.49 -5.93 -0.82
CA VAL A 91 -6.97 -5.42 0.48
C VAL A 91 -7.33 -6.55 1.46
N ASN A 92 -7.90 -7.64 0.94
CA ASN A 92 -8.25 -8.79 1.77
C ASN A 92 -7.01 -9.49 2.34
N GLU A 93 -6.01 -9.76 1.48
CA GLU A 93 -4.79 -10.49 1.81
C GLU A 93 -3.83 -9.68 2.69
N THR A 94 -3.87 -8.36 2.56
CA THR A 94 -2.92 -7.47 3.26
C THR A 94 -3.51 -6.76 4.48
N ILE A 95 -4.84 -6.60 4.55
CA ILE A 95 -5.50 -5.83 5.60
C ILE A 95 -6.64 -6.61 6.26
N LEU A 96 -7.70 -6.94 5.51
CA LEU A 96 -8.99 -7.32 6.08
C LEU A 96 -8.96 -8.64 6.84
N LYS A 97 -8.24 -9.65 6.35
CA LYS A 97 -8.13 -10.97 7.01
C LYS A 97 -7.57 -10.91 8.43
N TYR A 98 -6.79 -9.86 8.75
CA TYR A 98 -6.19 -9.69 10.09
C TYR A 98 -7.13 -9.03 11.09
N LYS A 99 -8.27 -8.49 10.64
CA LYS A 99 -9.21 -7.73 11.49
C LYS A 99 -8.47 -6.77 12.43
N PRO A 100 -7.62 -5.88 11.89
CA PRO A 100 -6.73 -5.06 12.70
C PRO A 100 -7.51 -4.07 13.56
N LYS A 101 -6.98 -3.74 14.74
CA LYS A 101 -7.46 -2.59 15.53
C LYS A 101 -7.06 -1.26 14.90
N GLN A 102 -5.94 -1.25 14.15
CA GLN A 102 -5.44 -0.09 13.41
C GLN A 102 -4.78 -0.53 12.11
N VAL A 103 -5.09 0.19 11.04
CA VAL A 103 -4.41 0.08 9.74
C VAL A 103 -3.59 1.34 9.54
N VAL A 104 -2.27 1.20 9.37
CA VAL A 104 -1.36 2.30 9.01
C VAL A 104 -1.01 2.14 7.54
N ILE A 105 -1.41 3.12 6.72
CA ILE A 105 -1.28 3.08 5.26
C ILE A 105 -0.21 4.07 4.82
N TYR A 106 0.76 3.59 4.01
CA TYR A 106 1.67 4.42 3.26
C TYR A 106 1.63 4.03 1.78
N CYS A 107 1.04 4.87 0.94
CA CYS A 107 0.91 4.65 -0.50
C CYS A 107 0.60 5.97 -1.21
N GLY A 108 0.69 6.01 -2.56
CA GLY A 108 0.35 7.19 -3.37
C GLY A 108 1.54 7.77 -4.13
N GLU A 109 2.78 7.56 -3.67
CA GLU A 109 3.98 8.01 -4.35
C GLU A 109 4.15 7.33 -5.72
N ASN A 110 3.89 6.03 -5.79
CA ASN A 110 3.94 5.26 -7.04
C ASN A 110 2.76 5.58 -7.98
N ASP A 111 1.62 5.97 -7.42
CA ASP A 111 0.50 6.47 -8.22
C ASP A 111 0.93 7.68 -9.04
N LEU A 112 1.47 8.71 -8.38
CA LEU A 112 1.95 9.94 -9.01
C LEU A 112 3.12 9.69 -9.99
N ALA A 113 3.95 8.69 -9.71
CA ALA A 113 5.11 8.35 -10.54
C ALA A 113 4.77 7.48 -11.74
N SER A 114 3.59 6.86 -11.78
CA SER A 114 3.20 5.92 -12.83
C SER A 114 2.89 6.59 -14.16
N SER A 115 2.39 7.84 -14.12
CA SER A 115 2.09 8.65 -15.31
C SER A 115 1.96 10.12 -14.94
N ASP A 116 2.34 10.99 -15.87
CA ASP A 116 2.15 12.44 -15.70
C ASP A 116 0.66 12.85 -15.69
N THR A 117 -0.23 11.98 -16.20
CA THR A 117 -1.69 12.18 -16.17
C THR A 117 -2.31 11.91 -14.80
N VAL A 118 -1.60 11.24 -13.88
CA VAL A 118 -2.11 11.03 -12.52
C VAL A 118 -1.98 12.33 -11.75
N SER A 119 -3.14 12.88 -11.37
CA SER A 119 -3.25 14.10 -10.57
C SER A 119 -3.37 13.79 -9.07
N PRO A 120 -3.19 14.78 -8.18
CA PRO A 120 -3.46 14.66 -6.74
C PRO A 120 -4.88 14.18 -6.43
N GLU A 121 -5.88 14.63 -7.21
CA GLU A 121 -7.28 14.24 -7.06
C GLU A 121 -7.48 12.75 -7.36
N ILE A 122 -6.81 12.21 -8.38
CA ILE A 122 -6.84 10.76 -8.68
C ILE A 122 -6.26 9.97 -7.51
N VAL A 123 -5.19 10.46 -6.87
CA VAL A 123 -4.63 9.81 -5.68
C VAL A 123 -5.62 9.84 -4.51
N LEU A 124 -6.28 10.98 -4.28
CA LEU A 124 -7.34 11.08 -3.28
C LEU A 124 -8.49 10.11 -3.57
N ASP A 125 -8.97 10.05 -4.82
CA ASP A 125 -10.07 9.15 -5.21
C ASP A 125 -9.73 7.69 -4.94
N ARG A 126 -8.54 7.24 -5.34
CA ARG A 126 -8.05 5.89 -5.05
C ARG A 126 -7.94 5.62 -3.55
N PHE A 127 -7.38 6.58 -2.79
CA PHE A 127 -7.32 6.44 -1.34
C PHE A 127 -8.71 6.39 -0.70
N SER A 128 -9.65 7.20 -1.16
CA SER A 128 -11.02 7.21 -0.65
C SER A 128 -11.75 5.88 -0.90
N ILE A 129 -11.51 5.25 -2.06
CA ILE A 129 -12.00 3.90 -2.36
C ILE A 129 -11.43 2.89 -1.37
N LEU A 130 -10.10 2.87 -1.16
CA LEU A 130 -9.45 1.99 -0.20
C LEU A 130 -9.99 2.21 1.22
N PHE A 131 -10.08 3.48 1.64
CA PHE A 131 -10.63 3.85 2.95
C PHE A 131 -12.05 3.31 3.15
N ASN A 132 -12.93 3.53 2.17
CA ASN A 132 -14.32 3.10 2.24
C ASN A 132 -14.44 1.56 2.24
N LEU A 133 -13.63 0.84 1.47
CA LEU A 133 -13.57 -0.62 1.50
C LEU A 133 -13.20 -1.14 2.89
N ILE A 134 -12.15 -0.59 3.50
CA ILE A 134 -11.72 -0.96 4.85
C ILE A 134 -12.83 -0.63 5.85
N ARG A 135 -13.44 0.54 5.75
CA ARG A 135 -14.50 1.01 6.64
C ARG A 135 -15.76 0.15 6.54
N GLN A 136 -16.16 -0.23 5.33
CA GLN A 136 -17.30 -1.09 5.08
C GLN A 136 -17.12 -2.49 5.71
N GLN A 137 -15.91 -3.05 5.66
CA GLN A 137 -15.63 -4.40 6.14
C GLN A 137 -15.31 -4.47 7.64
N LEU A 138 -14.62 -3.46 8.18
CA LEU A 138 -14.14 -3.46 9.57
C LEU A 138 -14.93 -2.51 10.49
N GLY A 139 -15.78 -1.67 9.93
CA GLY A 139 -16.56 -0.69 10.69
C GLY A 139 -15.70 0.41 11.33
N ASN A 140 -16.28 1.15 12.26
CA ASN A 140 -15.60 2.24 12.99
C ASN A 140 -14.73 1.75 14.15
N LYS A 141 -14.66 0.44 14.42
CA LYS A 141 -13.81 -0.11 15.50
C LYS A 141 -12.33 -0.14 15.10
N SER A 142 -12.04 -0.27 13.81
CA SER A 142 -10.68 -0.23 13.28
C SER A 142 -10.27 1.22 12.98
N ASN A 143 -9.18 1.68 13.56
CA ASN A 143 -8.61 2.98 13.22
C ASN A 143 -7.91 2.91 11.85
N ILE A 144 -8.10 3.94 11.02
CA ILE A 144 -7.41 4.06 9.73
C ILE A 144 -6.48 5.27 9.80
N THR A 145 -5.19 5.02 9.74
CA THR A 145 -4.14 6.02 9.80
C THR A 145 -3.42 6.10 8.46
N PHE A 146 -3.36 7.28 7.85
CA PHE A 146 -2.57 7.53 6.64
C PHE A 146 -1.28 8.26 6.99
N VAL A 147 -0.16 7.73 6.52
CA VAL A 147 1.14 8.38 6.60
C VAL A 147 1.35 9.16 5.31
N SER A 148 1.60 10.46 5.40
CA SER A 148 1.77 11.33 4.24
C SER A 148 2.80 10.78 3.26
N ILE A 149 2.59 11.04 1.98
CA ILE A 149 3.56 10.73 0.94
C ILE A 149 4.82 11.55 1.23
N LYS A 150 5.97 10.87 1.29
CA LYS A 150 7.27 11.49 1.59
C LYS A 150 7.84 12.25 0.41
N PRO A 151 8.68 13.25 0.62
CA PRO A 151 9.55 13.78 -0.41
C PRO A 151 10.66 12.78 -0.72
N SER A 152 11.23 12.84 -1.92
CA SER A 152 12.44 12.10 -2.27
C SER A 152 13.25 12.79 -3.35
N ILE A 153 14.56 12.59 -3.34
CA ILE A 153 15.44 13.24 -4.30
C ILE A 153 15.14 12.75 -5.71
N SER A 154 14.97 11.43 -5.88
CA SER A 154 14.71 10.83 -7.19
C SER A 154 13.36 11.21 -7.80
N ARG A 155 12.41 11.66 -6.97
CA ARG A 155 11.06 12.07 -7.41
C ARG A 155 10.74 13.54 -7.10
N TRP A 156 11.78 14.37 -6.90
CA TRP A 156 11.59 15.79 -6.58
C TRP A 156 10.73 16.54 -7.61
N ARG A 157 10.78 16.13 -8.88
CA ARG A 157 9.89 16.67 -9.93
C ARG A 157 8.39 16.53 -9.62
N LEU A 158 8.02 15.62 -8.72
CA LEU A 158 6.63 15.37 -8.32
C LEU A 158 6.24 16.11 -7.04
N GLU A 159 7.14 16.90 -6.45
CA GLU A 159 6.96 17.50 -5.12
C GLU A 159 5.66 18.31 -5.03
N ALA A 160 5.36 19.15 -6.01
CA ALA A 160 4.12 19.93 -6.01
C ALA A 160 2.87 19.04 -6.00
N LYS A 161 2.89 17.92 -6.76
CA LYS A 161 1.79 16.95 -6.76
C LYS A 161 1.70 16.19 -5.43
N ILE A 162 2.85 15.85 -4.82
CA ILE A 162 2.92 15.17 -3.52
C ILE A 162 2.30 16.05 -2.44
N VAL A 163 2.70 17.33 -2.35
CA VAL A 163 2.16 18.29 -1.39
C VAL A 163 0.65 18.45 -1.56
N ALA A 164 0.18 18.61 -2.81
CA ALA A 164 -1.24 18.74 -3.11
C ALA A 164 -2.03 17.47 -2.72
N ALA A 165 -1.54 16.27 -3.07
CA ALA A 165 -2.17 15.01 -2.70
C ALA A 165 -2.22 14.82 -1.17
N ASN A 166 -1.15 15.15 -0.47
CA ASN A 166 -1.09 15.12 0.99
C ASN A 166 -2.13 16.04 1.62
N ALA A 167 -2.30 17.26 1.11
CA ALA A 167 -3.29 18.20 1.60
C ALA A 167 -4.73 17.72 1.35
N LEU A 168 -5.01 17.16 0.17
CA LEU A 168 -6.33 16.61 -0.16
C LEU A 168 -6.68 15.42 0.75
N ILE A 169 -5.74 14.50 0.96
CA ILE A 169 -5.94 13.33 1.84
C ILE A 169 -6.11 13.77 3.29
N ALA A 170 -5.31 14.72 3.77
CA ALA A 170 -5.45 15.26 5.14
C ALA A 170 -6.85 15.87 5.36
N ASN A 171 -7.34 16.66 4.39
CA ASN A 171 -8.67 17.26 4.42
C ASN A 171 -9.80 16.21 4.37
N PHE A 172 -9.61 15.13 3.62
CA PHE A 172 -10.54 14.00 3.59
C PHE A 172 -10.60 13.31 4.95
N ILE A 173 -9.44 12.96 5.51
CA ILE A 173 -9.32 12.25 6.80
C ILE A 173 -9.88 13.08 7.96
N ALA A 174 -9.68 14.39 7.96
CA ALA A 174 -10.21 15.29 9.01
C ALA A 174 -11.73 15.23 9.16
N LYS A 175 -12.44 14.79 8.13
CA LYS A 175 -13.90 14.61 8.13
C LYS A 175 -14.35 13.20 8.51
N GLN A 176 -13.41 12.28 8.78
CA GLN A 176 -13.69 10.88 9.06
C GLN A 176 -13.62 10.58 10.55
N THR A 177 -14.46 9.66 11.02
CA THR A 177 -14.40 9.16 12.39
C THR A 177 -13.33 8.08 12.53
N ASN A 178 -12.63 8.06 13.69
CA ASN A 178 -11.58 7.09 14.00
C ASN A 178 -10.56 6.93 12.85
N ALA A 179 -10.08 8.06 12.35
CA ALA A 179 -9.07 8.14 11.30
C ALA A 179 -8.03 9.21 11.64
N ASN A 180 -6.78 8.96 11.30
CA ASN A 180 -5.66 9.86 11.58
C ASN A 180 -4.82 10.11 10.32
N TYR A 181 -4.28 11.32 10.21
CA TYR A 181 -3.28 11.69 9.23
C TYR A 181 -1.97 12.00 9.94
N ILE A 182 -0.88 11.37 9.52
CA ILE A 182 0.47 11.58 10.08
C ILE A 182 1.32 12.28 9.02
N ASN A 183 1.77 13.49 9.32
CA ASN A 183 2.64 14.24 8.43
C ASN A 183 4.11 13.91 8.72
N ILE A 184 4.71 13.06 7.88
CA ILE A 184 6.16 12.78 7.91
C ILE A 184 6.92 13.63 6.88
N HIS A 185 6.22 14.24 5.93
CA HIS A 185 6.80 14.94 4.80
C HIS A 185 7.73 16.06 5.24
N ASN A 186 7.24 16.99 6.04
CA ASN A 186 8.02 18.15 6.46
C ASN A 186 9.24 17.80 7.31
N ALA A 187 9.17 16.71 8.08
CA ALA A 187 10.29 16.26 8.90
C ALA A 187 11.44 15.64 8.09
N MET A 188 11.25 15.41 6.80
CA MET A 188 12.27 14.93 5.86
C MET A 188 12.90 16.05 5.03
N LEU A 189 12.49 17.29 5.27
CA LEU A 189 13.04 18.48 4.62
C LEU A 189 14.04 19.20 5.52
N GLN A 190 15.02 19.87 4.91
CA GLN A 190 15.92 20.82 5.55
C GLN A 190 15.22 22.16 5.78
N VAL A 191 15.86 23.07 6.51
CA VAL A 191 15.34 24.42 6.80
C VAL A 191 15.11 25.24 5.52
N ASP A 192 15.91 25.01 4.48
CA ASP A 192 15.78 25.65 3.18
C ASP A 192 14.70 25.02 2.27
N GLY A 193 13.99 24.00 2.77
CA GLY A 193 12.96 23.27 2.05
C GLY A 193 13.49 22.17 1.14
N SER A 194 14.78 21.96 1.03
CA SER A 194 15.35 20.86 0.25
C SER A 194 15.21 19.52 0.99
N VAL A 195 15.24 18.41 0.25
CA VAL A 195 15.18 17.07 0.85
C VAL A 195 16.49 16.74 1.56
N MET A 196 16.42 16.21 2.79
CA MET A 196 17.58 15.66 3.49
C MET A 196 18.17 14.50 2.68
N LYS A 197 19.45 14.61 2.25
CA LYS A 197 20.09 13.61 1.38
C LYS A 197 20.54 12.36 2.15
N ASP A 198 20.99 12.54 3.38
CA ASP A 198 21.64 11.50 4.19
C ASP A 198 20.66 10.49 4.82
N ILE A 199 19.36 10.65 4.60
CA ILE A 199 18.30 9.76 5.09
C ILE A 199 17.86 8.70 4.07
N PHE A 200 18.44 8.69 2.87
CA PHE A 200 18.14 7.75 1.80
C PHE A 200 19.32 6.80 1.53
N ILE A 201 19.01 5.66 0.93
CA ILE A 201 20.01 4.77 0.33
C ILE A 201 20.43 5.31 -1.06
N ALA A 202 21.32 4.61 -1.75
CA ALA A 202 21.91 5.06 -3.01
C ALA A 202 20.91 5.36 -4.14
N ASP A 203 19.68 4.81 -4.08
CA ASP A 203 18.64 5.08 -5.07
C ASP A 203 17.94 6.43 -4.88
N ASN A 204 18.25 7.17 -3.81
CA ASN A 204 17.66 8.46 -3.48
C ASN A 204 16.12 8.45 -3.35
N LEU A 205 15.55 7.28 -3.14
CA LEU A 205 14.10 7.02 -3.02
C LEU A 205 13.76 6.34 -1.70
N HIS A 206 14.43 5.23 -1.40
CA HIS A 206 14.16 4.44 -0.22
C HIS A 206 15.02 4.90 0.96
N MET A 207 14.41 4.86 2.13
CA MET A 207 15.08 5.33 3.36
C MET A 207 16.14 4.34 3.84
N ASN A 208 17.18 4.89 4.46
CA ASN A 208 18.08 4.15 5.33
C ASN A 208 17.59 4.19 6.79
N ALA A 209 18.39 3.68 7.74
CA ALA A 209 18.04 3.66 9.16
C ALA A 209 17.75 5.05 9.75
N LYS A 210 18.44 6.11 9.28
CA LYS A 210 18.18 7.48 9.74
C LYS A 210 16.80 7.95 9.32
N GLY A 211 16.40 7.69 8.07
CA GLY A 211 15.07 8.04 7.57
C GLY A 211 13.96 7.30 8.31
N TYR A 212 14.15 6.00 8.57
CA TYR A 212 13.18 5.24 9.38
C TYR A 212 13.13 5.70 10.84
N ALA A 213 14.24 6.18 11.42
CA ALA A 213 14.23 6.76 12.76
C ALA A 213 13.40 8.06 12.85
N ILE A 214 13.40 8.88 11.78
CA ILE A 214 12.49 10.03 11.69
C ILE A 214 11.03 9.56 11.68
N TRP A 215 10.71 8.59 10.82
CA TRP A 215 9.35 8.05 10.73
C TRP A 215 8.89 7.46 12.06
N GLN A 216 9.75 6.68 12.71
CA GLN A 216 9.45 6.08 14.01
C GLN A 216 9.02 7.10 15.04
N LYS A 217 9.76 8.21 15.18
CA LYS A 217 9.45 9.27 16.17
C LYS A 217 8.08 9.90 15.93
N ILE A 218 7.67 10.02 14.65
CA ILE A 218 6.43 10.70 14.27
C ILE A 218 5.24 9.73 14.27
N ILE A 219 5.46 8.48 13.89
CA ILE A 219 4.40 7.46 13.81
C ILE A 219 4.06 6.92 15.19
N ALA A 220 5.06 6.68 16.07
CA ALA A 220 4.86 6.03 17.36
C ALA A 220 3.76 6.63 18.24
N PRO A 221 3.63 7.98 18.38
CA PRO A 221 2.57 8.58 19.18
C PRO A 221 1.15 8.32 18.69
N SER A 222 0.99 7.94 17.41
CA SER A 222 -0.30 7.66 16.77
C SER A 222 -0.68 6.19 16.78
N LEU A 223 0.21 5.31 17.26
CA LEU A 223 -0.07 3.88 17.32
C LEU A 223 -0.92 3.55 18.55
N LEU A 224 -1.94 2.73 18.34
CA LEU A 224 -2.82 2.28 19.41
C LEU A 224 -2.08 1.27 20.31
N VAL A 225 -1.83 1.64 21.56
CA VAL A 225 -1.37 0.72 22.60
C VAL A 225 -2.47 -0.30 22.94
N LYS A 226 -2.09 -1.42 23.54
CA LYS A 226 -3.02 -2.49 23.95
C LYS A 226 -4.18 -1.99 24.77
#